data_2541c220e871ec713119f2c464036c9a
#
_entry.id   2541c220e871ec713119f2c464036c9a
#
_cell.length_a   1.000
_cell.length_b   1.000
_cell.length_c   1.000
_cell.angle_alpha   90.00
_cell.angle_beta   90.00
_cell.angle_gamma   90.00
#
_symmetry.space_group_name_H-M   'P 1'
#
loop_
_entity.id
_entity.type
_entity.pdbx_description
1 polymer ?
#
loop_
_entity_poly.entity_id
_entity_poly.type
_entity_poly.pdbx_seq_one_letter_code
_entity_poly.pdbx_strand_id
1 'polypeptide(L)'
;QLAAPADFEPDDWNILKKVDNLDTDAEFLSMMTGVNITEEIIKSGEYEKYVDMISPARLVNENSVPTLLGYGLKDHLVPRELKYKLVSALEDNGVEYDYFEFPNCNHGMYRDLDMLKQFLELSLEYCERYF
;
A
#
# COMPACT_ATOMS: atom_id res chain seq x y z
N GLN A 1 8.19 4.28 0.91
CA GLN A 1 6.72 4.33 0.85
C GLN A 1 6.16 4.70 2.22
N LEU A 2 5.26 5.66 2.32
CA LEU A 2 4.66 6.12 3.58
C LEU A 2 3.13 6.02 3.48
N ALA A 3 2.51 5.21 4.37
CA ALA A 3 1.05 5.00 4.48
C ALA A 3 0.33 4.66 3.17
N ALA A 4 1.04 4.20 2.15
CA ALA A 4 0.42 3.91 0.86
C ALA A 4 -0.18 2.50 0.82
N PRO A 5 -1.24 2.29 0.04
CA PRO A 5 -1.78 0.95 -0.22
C PRO A 5 -0.71 0.05 -0.84
N ALA A 6 -0.64 -1.18 -0.35
CA ALA A 6 0.29 -2.18 -0.86
C ALA A 6 -0.39 -3.19 -1.80
N ASP A 7 -1.70 -3.29 -1.73
CA ASP A 7 -2.53 -4.12 -2.60
C ASP A 7 -3.90 -3.45 -2.82
N PHE A 8 -4.57 -3.78 -3.91
CA PHE A 8 -5.87 -3.21 -4.29
C PHE A 8 -6.96 -4.27 -4.42
N GLU A 9 -6.78 -5.42 -3.79
CA GLU A 9 -7.79 -6.46 -3.77
C GLU A 9 -9.06 -6.00 -3.01
N PRO A 10 -10.27 -6.08 -3.59
CA PRO A 10 -11.50 -5.56 -2.99
C PRO A 10 -11.78 -6.11 -1.60
N ASP A 11 -11.45 -7.38 -1.34
CA ASP A 11 -11.69 -8.02 -0.04
C ASP A 11 -10.82 -7.44 1.08
N ASP A 12 -9.69 -6.85 0.76
CA ASP A 12 -8.79 -6.21 1.73
C ASP A 12 -9.30 -4.81 2.15
N TRP A 13 -10.16 -4.20 1.35
CA TRP A 13 -10.70 -2.86 1.55
C TRP A 13 -12.00 -2.84 2.34
N ASN A 14 -12.11 -3.65 3.39
CA ASN A 14 -13.27 -3.70 4.30
C ASN A 14 -13.67 -2.33 4.90
N ILE A 15 -12.80 -1.33 4.81
CA ILE A 15 -13.09 0.04 5.23
C ILE A 15 -14.06 0.69 4.24
N LEU A 16 -13.93 0.41 2.96
CA LEU A 16 -14.87 0.85 1.93
C LEU A 16 -16.18 0.08 2.01
N LYS A 17 -16.19 -1.16 2.49
CA LYS A 17 -17.42 -1.94 2.78
C LYS A 17 -18.31 -1.34 3.86
N LYS A 18 -17.83 -0.38 4.67
CA LYS A 18 -18.69 0.39 5.59
C LYS A 18 -19.55 1.43 4.88
N VAL A 19 -19.21 1.74 3.66
CA VAL A 19 -20.08 2.45 2.73
C VAL A 19 -20.64 1.33 1.85
N ASP A 20 -21.80 0.79 2.16
CA ASP A 20 -22.52 -0.30 1.46
C ASP A 20 -22.79 0.03 -0.02
N ASN A 21 -21.74 0.32 -0.79
CA ASN A 21 -21.88 0.81 -2.14
C ASN A 21 -20.74 0.27 -3.00
N LEU A 22 -21.02 -0.85 -3.71
CA LEU A 22 -20.17 -1.39 -4.76
C LEU A 22 -19.77 -0.35 -5.83
N ASP A 23 -20.63 0.66 -6.05
CA ASP A 23 -20.36 1.76 -6.94
C ASP A 23 -19.11 2.54 -6.50
N THR A 24 -18.91 2.74 -5.19
CA THR A 24 -17.74 3.45 -4.66
C THR A 24 -16.44 2.66 -4.86
N ASP A 25 -16.48 1.34 -4.71
CA ASP A 25 -15.32 0.47 -4.95
C ASP A 25 -14.97 0.46 -6.44
N ALA A 26 -15.97 0.36 -7.31
CA ALA A 26 -15.79 0.42 -8.75
C ALA A 26 -15.24 1.79 -9.20
N GLU A 27 -15.76 2.88 -8.66
CA GLU A 27 -15.25 4.24 -8.92
C GLU A 27 -13.81 4.40 -8.46
N PHE A 28 -13.48 3.93 -7.26
CA PHE A 28 -12.13 4.00 -6.73
C PHE A 28 -11.14 3.19 -7.59
N LEU A 29 -11.46 1.94 -7.91
CA LEU A 29 -10.63 1.11 -8.77
C LEU A 29 -10.50 1.70 -10.18
N SER A 30 -11.58 2.28 -10.73
CA SER A 30 -11.54 2.96 -12.02
C SER A 30 -10.59 4.15 -12.01
N MET A 31 -10.60 4.93 -10.94
CA MET A 31 -9.69 6.06 -10.76
C MET A 31 -8.22 5.60 -10.66
N MET A 32 -7.96 4.53 -9.93
CA MET A 32 -6.60 4.03 -9.70
C MET A 32 -6.02 3.31 -10.93
N THR A 33 -6.85 2.56 -11.67
CA THR A 33 -6.40 1.79 -12.83
C THR A 33 -6.44 2.57 -14.14
N GLY A 34 -7.20 3.66 -14.19
CA GLY A 34 -7.49 4.39 -15.42
C GLY A 34 -8.43 3.63 -16.37
N VAL A 35 -9.04 2.53 -15.92
CA VAL A 35 -9.99 1.71 -16.68
C VAL A 35 -11.37 1.82 -16.04
N ASN A 36 -12.42 1.87 -16.83
CA ASN A 36 -13.79 1.88 -16.32
C ASN A 36 -14.13 0.51 -15.69
N ILE A 37 -13.87 0.36 -14.41
CA ILE A 37 -14.22 -0.83 -13.64
C ILE A 37 -15.71 -0.73 -13.27
N THR A 38 -16.48 -1.73 -13.62
CA THR A 38 -17.91 -1.83 -13.31
C THR A 38 -18.14 -2.88 -12.22
N GLU A 39 -19.31 -2.81 -11.60
CA GLU A 39 -19.74 -3.83 -10.64
C GLU A 39 -19.71 -5.24 -11.24
N GLU A 40 -20.02 -5.37 -12.55
CA GLU A 40 -19.99 -6.64 -13.27
C GLU A 40 -18.54 -7.16 -13.38
N ILE A 41 -17.58 -6.30 -13.69
CA ILE A 41 -16.14 -6.64 -13.74
C ILE A 41 -15.65 -7.09 -12.36
N ILE A 42 -16.09 -6.43 -11.28
CA ILE A 42 -15.74 -6.84 -9.90
C ILE A 42 -16.35 -8.22 -9.61
N LYS A 43 -17.62 -8.43 -9.87
CA LYS A 43 -18.32 -9.70 -9.60
C LYS A 43 -17.80 -10.87 -10.43
N SER A 44 -17.32 -10.63 -11.65
CA SER A 44 -16.72 -11.66 -12.51
C SER A 44 -15.29 -12.03 -12.13
N GLY A 45 -14.63 -11.26 -11.29
CA GLY A 45 -13.21 -11.41 -10.96
C GLY A 45 -12.26 -10.86 -12.04
N GLU A 46 -12.77 -10.29 -13.14
CA GLU A 46 -11.91 -9.72 -14.18
C GLU A 46 -11.08 -8.52 -13.73
N TYR A 47 -11.49 -7.87 -12.63
CA TYR A 47 -10.75 -6.75 -12.05
C TYR A 47 -9.32 -7.13 -11.64
N GLU A 48 -9.04 -8.40 -11.31
CA GLU A 48 -7.73 -8.86 -10.86
C GLU A 48 -6.60 -8.46 -11.82
N LYS A 49 -6.81 -8.62 -13.12
CA LYS A 49 -5.82 -8.24 -14.14
C LYS A 49 -5.45 -6.74 -14.13
N TYR A 50 -6.35 -5.89 -13.63
CA TYR A 50 -6.12 -4.45 -13.53
C TYR A 50 -5.43 -4.11 -12.20
N VAL A 51 -5.85 -4.75 -11.10
CA VAL A 51 -5.22 -4.54 -9.79
C VAL A 51 -3.80 -5.09 -9.74
N ASP A 52 -3.50 -6.18 -10.45
CA ASP A 52 -2.14 -6.71 -10.59
C ASP A 52 -1.15 -5.66 -11.13
N MET A 53 -1.62 -4.76 -11.99
CA MET A 53 -0.79 -3.72 -12.61
C MET A 53 -0.48 -2.54 -11.67
N ILE A 54 -1.23 -2.38 -10.58
CA ILE A 54 -1.12 -1.23 -9.67
C ILE A 54 -0.82 -1.62 -8.22
N SER A 55 -0.86 -2.91 -7.88
CA SER A 55 -0.63 -3.42 -6.54
C SER A 55 0.86 -3.58 -6.25
N PRO A 56 1.49 -2.72 -5.43
CA PRO A 56 2.92 -2.80 -5.16
C PRO A 56 3.37 -4.19 -4.70
N ALA A 57 2.61 -4.85 -3.82
CA ALA A 57 2.96 -6.19 -3.34
C ALA A 57 3.03 -7.25 -4.44
N ARG A 58 2.20 -7.11 -5.50
CA ARG A 58 2.16 -8.05 -6.63
C ARG A 58 3.25 -7.76 -7.68
N LEU A 59 3.79 -6.54 -7.68
CA LEU A 59 4.82 -6.09 -8.63
C LEU A 59 6.24 -6.35 -8.14
N VAL A 60 6.42 -6.69 -6.85
CA VAL A 60 7.76 -7.02 -6.31
C VAL A 60 8.35 -8.22 -7.02
N ASN A 61 9.62 -8.10 -7.37
CA ASN A 61 10.44 -9.18 -7.95
C ASN A 61 11.91 -9.00 -7.50
N GLU A 62 12.77 -9.92 -7.88
CA GLU A 62 14.20 -9.92 -7.52
C GLU A 62 14.99 -8.68 -7.97
N ASN A 63 14.45 -7.91 -8.92
CA ASN A 63 15.05 -6.67 -9.41
C ASN A 63 14.43 -5.42 -8.79
N SER A 64 13.51 -5.58 -7.84
CA SER A 64 12.91 -4.46 -7.14
C SER A 64 13.95 -3.72 -6.30
N VAL A 65 13.83 -2.39 -6.23
CA VAL A 65 14.76 -1.55 -5.48
C VAL A 65 14.56 -1.72 -3.97
N PRO A 66 15.63 -1.54 -3.16
CA PRO A 66 15.53 -1.50 -1.72
C PRO A 66 14.44 -0.53 -1.25
N THR A 67 13.62 -0.97 -0.31
CA THR A 67 12.37 -0.30 0.00
C THR A 67 12.29 0.15 1.46
N LEU A 68 11.99 1.42 1.68
CA LEU A 68 11.72 1.98 3.01
C LEU A 68 10.21 2.15 3.21
N LEU A 69 9.68 1.54 4.27
CA LEU A 69 8.25 1.50 4.58
C LEU A 69 7.92 2.21 5.89
N GLY A 70 6.81 2.96 5.92
CA GLY A 70 6.31 3.58 7.14
C GLY A 70 4.78 3.55 7.21
N TYR A 71 4.26 3.07 8.35
CA TYR A 71 2.81 2.97 8.58
C TYR A 71 2.41 3.42 9.99
N GLY A 72 1.29 4.12 10.09
CA GLY A 72 0.68 4.47 11.37
C GLY A 72 -0.10 3.29 11.97
N LEU A 73 0.14 2.98 13.25
CA LEU A 73 -0.62 1.91 13.91
C LEU A 73 -2.10 2.23 14.12
N LYS A 74 -2.47 3.53 14.03
CA LYS A 74 -3.86 4.00 14.14
C LYS A 74 -4.43 4.42 12.78
N ASP A 75 -3.82 3.94 11.69
CA ASP A 75 -4.34 4.18 10.36
C ASP A 75 -5.65 3.40 10.17
N HIS A 76 -6.72 4.12 9.82
CA HIS A 76 -8.04 3.58 9.55
C HIS A 76 -8.45 3.72 8.08
N LEU A 77 -7.59 4.33 7.26
CA LEU A 77 -7.83 4.49 5.82
C LEU A 77 -7.20 3.35 5.04
N VAL A 78 -5.95 3.03 5.33
CA VAL A 78 -5.25 1.91 4.70
C VAL A 78 -5.18 0.76 5.70
N PRO A 79 -5.81 -0.40 5.38
CA PRO A 79 -5.73 -1.58 6.23
C PRO A 79 -4.27 -1.97 6.48
N ARG A 80 -3.91 -2.06 7.76
CA ARG A 80 -2.52 -2.38 8.12
C ARG A 80 -2.09 -3.78 7.66
N GLU A 81 -3.04 -4.65 7.39
CA GLU A 81 -2.81 -5.99 6.85
C GLU A 81 -2.13 -5.93 5.48
N LEU A 82 -2.42 -4.90 4.69
CA LEU A 82 -1.82 -4.71 3.36
C LEU A 82 -0.29 -4.53 3.43
N LYS A 83 0.22 -3.88 4.48
CA LYS A 83 1.67 -3.72 4.66
C LYS A 83 2.38 -5.08 4.75
N TYR A 84 1.74 -6.07 5.41
CA TYR A 84 2.34 -7.40 5.55
C TYR A 84 2.42 -8.14 4.20
N LYS A 85 1.47 -7.91 3.30
CA LYS A 85 1.56 -8.43 1.93
C LYS A 85 2.81 -7.89 1.21
N LEU A 86 3.07 -6.59 1.34
CA LEU A 86 4.25 -5.99 0.73
C LEU A 86 5.56 -6.47 1.39
N VAL A 87 5.60 -6.54 2.73
CA VAL A 87 6.75 -7.06 3.46
C VAL A 87 7.04 -8.49 3.05
N SER A 88 6.02 -9.37 3.02
CA SER A 88 6.19 -10.76 2.58
C SER A 88 6.71 -10.84 1.14
N ALA A 89 6.17 -10.03 0.24
CA ALA A 89 6.63 -10.00 -1.15
C ALA A 89 8.11 -9.56 -1.28
N LEU A 90 8.55 -8.58 -0.47
CA LEU A 90 9.95 -8.17 -0.44
C LEU A 90 10.85 -9.28 0.10
N GLU A 91 10.46 -9.94 1.20
CA GLU A 91 11.20 -11.07 1.79
C GLU A 91 11.30 -12.25 0.82
N ASP A 92 10.18 -12.66 0.21
CA ASP A 92 10.12 -13.78 -0.73
C ASP A 92 11.00 -13.58 -1.97
N ASN A 93 11.23 -12.32 -2.36
CA ASN A 93 12.07 -11.94 -3.50
C ASN A 93 13.49 -11.48 -3.09
N GLY A 94 13.85 -11.56 -1.80
CA GLY A 94 15.16 -11.18 -1.30
C GLY A 94 15.49 -9.70 -1.45
N VAL A 95 14.49 -8.84 -1.50
CA VAL A 95 14.65 -7.40 -1.61
C VAL A 95 14.91 -6.79 -0.23
N GLU A 96 15.98 -6.00 -0.11
CA GLU A 96 16.31 -5.29 1.13
C GLU A 96 15.21 -4.27 1.48
N TYR A 97 14.78 -4.23 2.73
CA TYR A 97 13.81 -3.24 3.19
C TYR A 97 14.04 -2.85 4.64
N ASP A 98 13.61 -1.63 4.99
CA ASP A 98 13.43 -1.16 6.37
C ASP A 98 11.97 -0.77 6.61
N TYR A 99 11.50 -1.03 7.83
CA TYR A 99 10.10 -0.85 8.18
C TYR A 99 9.92 -0.06 9.48
N PHE A 100 9.14 1.02 9.42
CA PHE A 100 8.80 1.89 10.55
C PHE A 100 7.33 1.76 10.91
N GLU A 101 7.04 1.53 12.19
CA GLU A 101 5.71 1.66 12.76
C GLU A 101 5.61 2.93 13.60
N PHE A 102 4.64 3.78 13.29
CA PHE A 102 4.37 5.01 14.00
C PHE A 102 3.23 4.79 15.00
N PRO A 103 3.51 4.57 16.32
CA PRO A 103 2.52 4.05 17.27
C PRO A 103 1.38 5.00 17.57
N ASN A 104 1.58 6.31 17.42
CA ASN A 104 0.57 7.32 17.71
C ASN A 104 -0.07 7.92 16.45
N CYS A 105 0.40 7.55 15.28
CA CYS A 105 -0.05 8.11 14.01
C CYS A 105 -1.21 7.32 13.40
N ASN A 106 -2.11 8.08 12.78
CA ASN A 106 -3.05 7.63 11.77
C ASN A 106 -2.38 7.73 10.38
N HIS A 107 -3.17 7.84 9.32
CA HIS A 107 -2.69 7.98 7.94
C HIS A 107 -1.74 9.18 7.73
N GLY A 108 -1.83 10.24 8.54
CA GLY A 108 -1.08 11.49 8.32
C GLY A 108 0.31 11.59 8.97
N MET A 109 0.77 10.63 9.75
CA MET A 109 2.10 10.56 10.38
C MET A 109 2.53 11.79 11.22
N TYR A 110 1.61 12.66 11.67
CA TYR A 110 1.94 13.95 12.29
C TYR A 110 2.17 13.90 13.80
N ARG A 111 1.97 12.75 14.45
CA ARG A 111 2.00 12.65 15.92
C ARG A 111 3.30 12.09 16.48
N ASP A 112 4.10 11.43 15.68
CA ASP A 112 5.39 10.85 16.06
C ASP A 112 6.52 11.56 15.31
N LEU A 113 6.70 12.87 15.59
CA LEU A 113 7.60 13.74 14.83
C LEU A 113 9.06 13.28 14.85
N ASP A 114 9.53 12.76 15.99
CA ASP A 114 10.90 12.26 16.11
C ASP A 114 11.13 11.02 15.22
N MET A 115 10.15 10.12 15.16
CA MET A 115 10.21 8.97 14.26
C MET A 115 10.08 9.40 12.80
N LEU A 116 9.23 10.38 12.51
CA LEU A 116 9.12 10.92 11.16
C LEU A 116 10.44 11.54 10.71
N LYS A 117 11.13 12.24 11.59
CA LYS A 117 12.46 12.79 11.29
C LYS A 117 13.46 11.69 10.98
N GLN A 118 13.53 10.63 11.79
CA GLN A 118 14.38 9.46 11.53
C GLN A 118 14.05 8.79 10.21
N PHE A 119 12.76 8.62 9.90
CA PHE A 119 12.30 8.07 8.62
C PHE A 119 12.77 8.92 7.43
N LEU A 120 12.68 10.25 7.55
CA LEU A 120 13.13 11.16 6.50
C LEU A 120 14.66 11.16 6.34
N GLU A 121 15.42 11.11 7.45
CA GLU A 121 16.87 10.99 7.42
C GLU A 121 17.29 9.69 6.72
N LEU A 122 16.70 8.56 7.09
CA LEU A 122 16.96 7.28 6.44
C LEU A 122 16.51 7.28 4.96
N SER A 123 15.44 8.01 4.62
CA SER A 123 15.02 8.16 3.21
C SER A 123 16.08 8.86 2.36
N LEU A 124 16.78 9.85 2.92
CA LEU A 124 17.91 10.51 2.24
C LEU A 124 19.08 9.55 2.06
N GLU A 125 19.44 8.78 3.10
CA GLU A 125 20.49 7.76 3.03
C GLU A 125 20.19 6.70 1.96
N TYR A 126 18.93 6.26 1.85
CA TYR A 126 18.48 5.35 0.78
C TYR A 126 18.69 5.97 -0.61
N CYS A 127 18.31 7.24 -0.78
CA CYS A 127 18.53 7.93 -2.04
C CYS A 127 20.02 8.02 -2.41
N GLU A 128 20.88 8.34 -1.44
CA GLU A 128 22.33 8.44 -1.67
C GLU A 128 22.98 7.08 -1.94
N ARG A 129 22.47 6.00 -1.34
CA ARG A 129 23.05 4.66 -1.45
C ARG A 129 22.64 3.92 -2.71
N TYR A 130 21.41 4.12 -3.19
CA TYR A 130 20.81 3.29 -4.24
C TYR A 130 20.50 4.03 -5.55
N PHE A 131 20.60 5.36 -5.56
CA PHE A 131 20.31 6.20 -6.72
C PHE A 131 21.41 7.24 -6.97
#